data_a3f80f1bf064f09f99666e937aeb3380
#
_entry.id   a3f80f1bf064f09f99666e937aeb3380
#
_cell.length_a   1.000
_cell.length_b   1.000
_cell.length_c   1.000
_cell.angle_alpha   90.00
_cell.angle_beta   90.00
_cell.angle_gamma   90.00
#
_symmetry.space_group_name_H-M   'P 1'
#
loop_
_entity.id
_entity.type
_entity.pdbx_description
1 polymer ?
#
loop_
_entity_poly.entity_id
_entity_poly.type
_entity_poly.pdbx_seq_one_letter_code
_entity_poly.pdbx_strand_id
1 'polypeptide(L)'
;AGKEAGSIAVASFERIFKEAPDSVFLIDVRDPKEFDNGTFKGAINMPLSTLEKNLDKLPTGKPIIFFCGAGARSGEAHDLVKLHKPEMKTVFLDADIKWTKDGAYTIKGK
;
A
#
# COMPACT_ATOMS: atom_id res chain seq x y z
N ALA A 1 -11.67 -9.61 -4.49
CA ALA A 1 -10.29 -9.47 -4.95
C ALA A 1 -10.21 -8.48 -6.09
N GLY A 2 -9.02 -7.94 -6.35
CA GLY A 2 -8.78 -7.06 -7.47
C GLY A 2 -8.58 -7.81 -8.77
N LYS A 3 -8.35 -7.08 -9.86
CA LYS A 3 -8.19 -7.66 -11.19
C LYS A 3 -6.84 -8.37 -11.37
N GLU A 4 -5.79 -7.84 -10.74
CA GLU A 4 -4.46 -8.44 -10.79
C GLU A 4 -4.24 -9.37 -9.61
N ALA A 5 -3.43 -10.42 -9.79
CA ALA A 5 -3.12 -11.34 -8.71
C ALA A 5 -2.48 -10.59 -7.54
N GLY A 6 -3.06 -10.74 -6.34
CA GLY A 6 -2.58 -10.06 -5.15
C GLY A 6 -3.11 -8.64 -4.96
N SER A 7 -3.89 -8.12 -5.90
CA SER A 7 -4.47 -6.79 -5.73
C SER A 7 -5.75 -6.86 -4.91
N ILE A 8 -6.06 -5.75 -4.23
CA ILE A 8 -7.31 -5.60 -3.48
C ILE A 8 -8.24 -4.67 -4.26
N ALA A 9 -9.51 -5.00 -4.32
CA ALA A 9 -10.49 -4.16 -4.99
C ALA A 9 -10.59 -2.81 -4.28
N VAL A 10 -10.75 -1.72 -5.06
CA VAL A 10 -10.85 -0.37 -4.49
C VAL A 10 -11.98 -0.28 -3.47
N ALA A 11 -13.14 -0.86 -3.78
CA ALA A 11 -14.28 -0.84 -2.86
C ALA A 11 -13.96 -1.55 -1.53
N SER A 12 -13.23 -2.65 -1.60
CA SER A 12 -12.81 -3.38 -0.39
C SER A 12 -11.84 -2.56 0.45
N PHE A 13 -10.87 -1.92 -0.22
CA PHE A 13 -9.93 -1.03 0.45
C PHE A 13 -10.66 0.12 1.14
N GLU A 14 -11.58 0.78 0.43
CA GLU A 14 -12.28 1.93 0.98
C GLU A 14 -13.13 1.56 2.18
N ARG A 15 -13.73 0.38 2.17
CA ARG A 15 -14.48 -0.11 3.32
C ARG A 15 -13.57 -0.29 4.53
N ILE A 16 -12.40 -0.93 4.33
CA ILE A 16 -11.44 -1.14 5.42
C ILE A 16 -10.95 0.20 5.97
N PHE A 17 -10.59 1.11 5.07
CA PHE A 17 -10.06 2.42 5.46
C PHE A 17 -11.09 3.24 6.23
N LYS A 18 -12.36 3.11 5.88
CA LYS A 18 -13.45 3.85 6.50
C LYS A 18 -13.91 3.22 7.82
N GLU A 19 -14.05 1.89 7.84
CA GLU A 19 -14.70 1.19 8.95
C GLU A 19 -13.72 0.53 9.92
N ALA A 20 -12.55 0.12 9.45
CA ALA A 20 -11.60 -0.65 10.26
C ALA A 20 -10.15 -0.34 9.87
N PRO A 21 -9.73 0.95 9.90
CA PRO A 21 -8.37 1.32 9.46
C PRO A 21 -7.27 0.69 10.31
N ASP A 22 -7.56 0.37 11.55
CA ASP A 22 -6.58 -0.24 12.45
C ASP A 22 -6.42 -1.76 12.25
N SER A 23 -7.24 -2.36 11.37
CA SER A 23 -7.17 -3.79 11.12
C SER A 23 -6.06 -4.17 10.13
N VAL A 24 -5.43 -3.20 9.49
CA VAL A 24 -4.37 -3.40 8.49
C VAL A 24 -3.26 -2.39 8.68
N PHE A 25 -2.11 -2.68 8.08
CA PHE A 25 -1.06 -1.67 7.92
C PHE A 25 -1.13 -1.13 6.49
N LEU A 26 -1.14 0.19 6.35
CA LEU A 26 -1.06 0.85 5.05
C LEU A 26 0.39 1.27 4.83
N ILE A 27 1.02 0.76 3.78
CA ILE A 27 2.40 1.07 3.48
C ILE A 27 2.50 1.75 2.12
N ASP A 28 2.97 3.00 2.16
CA ASP A 28 3.23 3.81 0.97
C ASP A 28 4.63 3.49 0.47
N VAL A 29 4.72 2.93 -0.73
CA VAL A 29 6.01 2.54 -1.30
C VAL A 29 6.56 3.57 -2.28
N ARG A 30 5.96 4.77 -2.29
CA ARG A 30 6.48 5.90 -3.08
C ARG A 30 7.70 6.50 -2.39
N ASP A 31 8.35 7.43 -3.08
CA ASP A 31 9.48 8.14 -2.49
C ASP A 31 9.05 9.00 -1.30
N PRO A 32 9.97 9.28 -0.35
CA PRO A 32 9.64 10.08 0.83
C PRO A 32 9.05 11.45 0.50
N LYS A 33 9.50 12.08 -0.59
CA LYS A 33 8.98 13.38 -1.02
C LYS A 33 7.51 13.31 -1.38
N GLU A 34 7.11 12.25 -2.07
CA GLU A 34 5.71 12.03 -2.41
C GLU A 34 4.88 11.78 -1.15
N PHE A 35 5.39 10.98 -0.24
CA PHE A 35 4.74 10.70 1.04
C PHE A 35 4.52 11.99 1.84
N ASP A 36 5.52 12.86 1.88
CA ASP A 36 5.44 14.12 2.63
C ASP A 36 4.42 15.09 2.03
N ASN A 37 4.15 14.98 0.74
CA ASN A 37 3.20 15.84 0.04
C ASN A 37 1.75 15.35 0.10
N GLY A 38 1.51 14.22 0.73
CA GLY A 38 0.17 13.69 0.93
C GLY A 38 0.14 12.17 0.82
N THR A 39 -0.58 11.53 1.74
CA THR A 39 -0.72 10.08 1.78
C THR A 39 -2.00 9.75 2.56
N PHE A 40 -2.34 8.47 2.66
CA PHE A 40 -3.46 8.05 3.50
C PHE A 40 -3.10 8.25 4.98
N LYS A 41 -4.08 8.67 5.76
CA LYS A 41 -3.91 8.87 7.20
C LYS A 41 -3.43 7.56 7.85
N GLY A 42 -2.37 7.66 8.63
CA GLY A 42 -1.82 6.50 9.35
C GLY A 42 -0.87 5.65 8.53
N ALA A 43 -0.59 6.00 7.27
CA ALA A 43 0.30 5.23 6.43
C ALA A 43 1.75 5.32 6.88
N ILE A 44 2.49 4.24 6.62
CA ILE A 44 3.92 4.14 6.87
C ILE A 44 4.62 4.26 5.52
N ASN A 45 5.70 5.01 5.45
CA ASN A 45 6.49 5.13 4.22
C ASN A 45 7.64 4.12 4.24
N MET A 46 7.62 3.20 3.28
CA MET A 46 8.73 2.26 3.04
C MET A 46 8.97 2.24 1.54
N PRO A 47 9.84 3.14 1.03
CA PRO A 47 10.04 3.28 -0.41
C PRO A 47 10.49 1.97 -1.07
N LEU A 48 9.95 1.71 -2.26
CA LEU A 48 10.29 0.49 -3.01
C LEU A 48 11.79 0.38 -3.23
N SER A 49 12.46 1.51 -3.49
CA SER A 49 13.90 1.53 -3.77
C SER A 49 14.76 0.95 -2.64
N THR A 50 14.27 0.96 -1.41
CA THR A 50 14.99 0.44 -0.25
C THR A 50 14.27 -0.71 0.43
N LEU A 51 13.16 -1.15 -0.11
CA LEU A 51 12.32 -2.16 0.56
C LEU A 51 13.06 -3.48 0.76
N GLU A 52 13.81 -3.94 -0.23
CA GLU A 52 14.54 -5.20 -0.12
C GLU A 52 15.51 -5.21 1.05
N LYS A 53 16.16 -4.09 1.31
CA LYS A 53 17.08 -3.94 2.44
C LYS A 53 16.36 -3.89 3.78
N ASN A 54 15.07 -3.55 3.76
CA ASN A 54 14.30 -3.29 4.97
C ASN A 54 13.18 -4.29 5.20
N LEU A 55 13.24 -5.47 4.56
CA LEU A 55 12.20 -6.49 4.72
C LEU A 55 12.00 -6.89 6.17
N ASP A 56 13.07 -6.91 6.97
CA ASP A 56 12.98 -7.28 8.38
C ASP A 56 12.32 -6.19 9.23
N LYS A 57 12.14 -4.99 8.67
CA LYS A 57 11.48 -3.88 9.35
C LYS A 57 9.99 -3.79 9.05
N LEU A 58 9.49 -4.68 8.20
CA LEU A 58 8.06 -4.71 7.90
C LEU A 58 7.27 -5.00 9.18
N PRO A 59 6.17 -4.26 9.42
CA PRO A 59 5.35 -4.52 10.60
C PRO A 59 4.68 -5.88 10.49
N THR A 60 4.44 -6.50 11.63
CA THR A 60 3.81 -7.82 11.70
C THR A 60 2.56 -7.76 12.57
N GLY A 61 1.72 -8.76 12.45
CA GLY A 61 0.52 -8.89 13.28
C GLY A 61 -0.78 -8.51 12.60
N LYS A 62 -0.71 -7.86 11.44
CA LYS A 62 -1.88 -7.48 10.66
C LYS A 62 -1.54 -7.59 9.17
N PRO A 63 -2.56 -7.80 8.31
CA PRO A 63 -2.31 -7.75 6.87
C PRO A 63 -1.79 -6.39 6.42
N ILE A 64 -0.98 -6.39 5.37
CA ILE A 64 -0.38 -5.18 4.80
C ILE A 64 -1.05 -4.87 3.47
N ILE A 65 -1.42 -3.60 3.28
CA ILE A 65 -1.86 -3.09 1.99
C ILE A 65 -0.80 -2.13 1.48
N PHE A 66 -0.10 -2.53 0.42
CA PHE A 66 0.85 -1.64 -0.26
C PHE A 66 0.12 -0.73 -1.23
N PHE A 67 0.54 0.51 -1.33
CA PHE A 67 -0.03 1.42 -2.31
C PHE A 67 1.03 2.38 -2.86
N CYS A 68 0.73 2.93 -4.03
CA CYS A 68 1.54 3.95 -4.69
C CYS A 68 0.61 4.82 -5.53
N GLY A 69 1.16 5.61 -6.45
CA GLY A 69 0.34 6.51 -7.26
C GLY A 69 -0.45 5.84 -8.37
N ALA A 70 0.03 4.72 -8.92
CA ALA A 70 -0.57 4.11 -10.09
C ALA A 70 -0.61 2.58 -10.06
N GLY A 71 -0.14 1.96 -9.00
CA GLY A 71 -0.20 0.50 -8.83
C GLY A 71 1.06 -0.27 -9.20
N ALA A 72 1.94 0.28 -10.03
CA ALA A 72 3.12 -0.44 -10.49
C ALA A 72 4.11 -0.72 -9.35
N ARG A 73 4.48 0.32 -8.60
CA ARG A 73 5.43 0.17 -7.50
C ARG A 73 4.85 -0.68 -6.37
N SER A 74 3.56 -0.52 -6.07
CA SER A 74 2.92 -1.33 -5.03
C SER A 74 2.80 -2.79 -5.43
N GLY A 75 2.56 -3.08 -6.70
CA GLY A 75 2.59 -4.44 -7.21
C GLY A 75 3.95 -5.09 -7.10
N GLU A 76 5.01 -4.33 -7.42
CA GLU A 76 6.39 -4.82 -7.26
C GLU A 76 6.73 -5.07 -5.79
N ALA A 77 6.27 -4.21 -4.89
CA ALA A 77 6.48 -4.40 -3.46
C ALA A 77 5.81 -5.69 -2.97
N HIS A 78 4.57 -5.91 -3.40
CA HIS A 78 3.84 -7.13 -3.06
C HIS A 78 4.58 -8.36 -3.55
N ASP A 79 5.04 -8.35 -4.80
CA ASP A 79 5.76 -9.49 -5.39
C ASP A 79 7.08 -9.75 -4.66
N LEU A 80 7.80 -8.69 -4.32
CA LEU A 80 9.06 -8.80 -3.59
C LEU A 80 8.86 -9.46 -2.22
N VAL A 81 7.85 -9.04 -1.50
CA VAL A 81 7.56 -9.60 -0.18
C VAL A 81 7.11 -11.06 -0.31
N LYS A 82 6.29 -11.38 -1.31
CA LYS A 82 5.86 -12.77 -1.54
C LYS A 82 7.04 -13.68 -1.87
N LEU A 83 8.04 -13.16 -2.55
CA LEU A 83 9.24 -13.93 -2.89
C LEU A 83 10.09 -14.24 -1.65
N HIS A 84 10.29 -13.25 -0.80
CA HIS A 84 11.21 -13.35 0.34
C HIS A 84 10.54 -13.75 1.66
N LYS A 85 9.28 -13.40 1.85
CA LYS A 85 8.52 -13.67 3.07
C LYS A 85 7.10 -14.13 2.71
N PRO A 86 6.97 -15.32 2.08
CA PRO A 86 5.67 -15.78 1.58
C PRO A 86 4.61 -16.00 2.68
N GLU A 87 5.03 -16.09 3.92
CA GLU A 87 4.11 -16.26 5.05
C GLU A 87 3.36 -14.97 5.40
N MET A 88 3.85 -13.80 4.95
CA MET A 88 3.21 -12.53 5.27
C MET A 88 1.97 -12.32 4.40
N LYS A 89 0.90 -11.79 5.03
CA LYS A 89 -0.33 -11.47 4.31
C LYS A 89 -0.23 -10.07 3.74
N THR A 90 -0.10 -9.97 2.42
CA THR A 90 0.01 -8.70 1.74
C THR A 90 -0.91 -8.65 0.53
N VAL A 91 -1.40 -7.46 0.23
CA VAL A 91 -2.10 -7.13 -1.01
C VAL A 91 -1.64 -5.75 -1.44
N PHE A 92 -1.99 -5.34 -2.65
CA PHE A 92 -1.66 -4.00 -3.13
C PHE A 92 -2.84 -3.36 -3.85
N LEU A 93 -2.86 -2.03 -3.85
CA LEU A 93 -3.86 -1.26 -4.59
C LEU A 93 -3.38 -1.03 -6.02
N ASP A 94 -4.07 -1.62 -6.98
CA ASP A 94 -3.80 -1.39 -8.40
C ASP A 94 -4.78 -0.32 -8.90
N ALA A 95 -4.46 0.93 -8.59
CA ALA A 95 -5.35 2.06 -8.87
C ALA A 95 -4.55 3.33 -9.03
N ASP A 96 -5.15 4.31 -9.72
CA ASP A 96 -4.61 5.65 -9.80
C ASP A 96 -5.09 6.45 -8.59
N ILE A 97 -4.15 6.93 -7.79
CA ILE A 97 -4.46 7.61 -6.54
C ILE A 97 -3.73 8.95 -6.51
N LYS A 98 -4.46 9.99 -6.11
CA LYS A 98 -3.89 11.32 -5.90
C LYS A 98 -4.27 11.81 -4.53
N TRP A 99 -3.33 12.50 -3.88
CA TRP A 99 -3.54 13.04 -2.54
C TRP A 99 -3.27 14.54 -2.54
N THR A 100 -3.92 15.23 -1.59
CA THR A 100 -3.59 16.61 -1.25
C THR A 100 -2.85 16.62 0.07
N LYS A 101 -2.20 17.75 0.37
CA LYS A 101 -1.43 17.89 1.62
C LYS A 101 -2.29 17.77 2.88
N ASP A 102 -3.57 18.10 2.77
CA ASP A 102 -4.49 18.06 3.92
C ASP A 102 -5.11 16.68 4.13
N GLY A 103 -4.68 15.68 3.37
CA GLY A 103 -5.14 14.31 3.57
C GLY A 103 -6.32 13.88 2.72
N ALA A 104 -6.84 14.76 1.87
CA ALA A 104 -7.88 14.37 0.92
C ALA A 104 -7.26 13.51 -0.20
N TYR A 105 -8.06 12.67 -0.82
CA TYR A 105 -7.57 11.82 -1.90
C TYR A 105 -8.67 11.50 -2.90
N THR A 106 -8.23 11.08 -4.10
CA THR A 106 -9.12 10.49 -5.11
C THR A 106 -8.51 9.17 -5.54
N ILE A 107 -9.36 8.15 -5.72
CA ILE A 107 -8.95 6.83 -6.20
C ILE A 107 -9.76 6.50 -7.45
N LYS A 108 -9.04 6.05 -8.48
CA LYS A 108 -9.68 5.55 -9.69
C LYS A 108 -9.13 4.15 -9.98
N GLY A 109 -9.99 3.14 -9.92
CA GLY A 109 -9.62 1.76 -10.26
C GLY A 109 -9.29 1.63 -11.74
N LYS A 110 -8.45 0.67 -12.06
CA LYS A 110 -8.08 0.37 -13.44
C LYS A 110 -8.98 -0.68 -14.07
#